data_a45239bd8ee3b75abfdc316971aefce0
#
_entry.id   a45239bd8ee3b75abfdc316971aefce0
#
_cell.length_a   1.000
_cell.length_b   1.000
_cell.length_c   1.000
_cell.angle_alpha   90.00
_cell.angle_beta   90.00
_cell.angle_gamma   90.00
#
_symmetry.space_group_name_H-M   'P 1'
#
loop_
_entity.id
_entity.type
_entity.pdbx_description
1 polymer ?
#
loop_
_entity_poly.entity_id
_entity_poly.type
_entity_poly.pdbx_seq_one_letter_code
_entity_poly.pdbx_strand_id
1 'polypeptide(L)'
;MLKSADPTLERQAGALLLVPLLCLVIPAFAQSLYKYRGADGDWVYSDRAPPDDEAVEVRDLPGGPASPRVTVAHRFADGRLQLAATNDYHAPVELILGIEDLQNAERPDPLQSLRWVLAAKSETELMSLGATASAGTPKIVYRYTWLAGDPATEHAPDRPYRAPFAVARAFPVSQAFPNTVTHTGADSRHAVDIVMPVGTGVYAARGGTVFEVTGTNFRGGLHPERDAAAANLVRILHEDGTYGEYAHLNWNSIRVKPGDIVRRGEYIADSGNTGFSSGPHLHFAVIRNIGMRVESVPVVFEGANGSEIVPATGTQLTAY
;
A
#
# COMPACT_ATOMS: atom_id res chain seq x y z
N MET A 1 -36.27 -52.46 31.63
CA MET A 1 -36.43 -51.63 32.86
C MET A 1 -35.61 -50.36 32.69
N LEU A 2 -36.33 -49.28 32.43
CA LEU A 2 -35.79 -47.93 32.27
C LEU A 2 -35.42 -47.39 33.66
N LYS A 3 -34.26 -46.72 33.78
CA LYS A 3 -34.02 -45.69 34.77
C LYS A 3 -33.36 -44.48 34.13
N SER A 4 -34.11 -43.41 34.21
CA SER A 4 -33.76 -42.05 33.84
C SER A 4 -32.65 -41.50 34.74
N ALA A 5 -31.70 -40.73 34.19
CA ALA A 5 -30.82 -39.88 34.96
C ALA A 5 -30.91 -38.46 34.38
N ASP A 6 -31.17 -37.54 35.25
CA ASP A 6 -31.38 -36.11 35.11
C ASP A 6 -30.05 -35.40 34.84
N PRO A 7 -29.90 -34.45 33.90
CA PRO A 7 -28.70 -33.64 33.78
C PRO A 7 -28.95 -32.26 34.39
N THR A 8 -28.33 -32.00 35.52
CA THR A 8 -28.16 -30.69 36.10
C THR A 8 -27.10 -29.92 35.27
N LEU A 9 -27.55 -28.96 34.47
CA LEU A 9 -26.69 -27.98 33.79
C LEU A 9 -26.23 -26.95 34.82
N GLU A 10 -24.98 -27.05 35.25
CA GLU A 10 -24.26 -25.93 35.89
C GLU A 10 -23.89 -24.86 34.84
N ARG A 11 -24.54 -23.70 34.96
CA ARG A 11 -24.14 -22.49 34.23
C ARG A 11 -22.88 -21.91 34.89
N GLN A 12 -21.74 -22.16 34.30
CA GLN A 12 -20.54 -21.34 34.59
C GLN A 12 -20.67 -20.02 33.86
N ALA A 13 -20.83 -18.95 34.62
CA ALA A 13 -20.72 -17.58 34.14
C ALA A 13 -19.25 -17.27 33.91
N GLY A 14 -18.78 -17.41 32.67
CA GLY A 14 -17.46 -16.93 32.25
C GLY A 14 -17.48 -15.42 32.19
N ALA A 15 -16.80 -14.76 33.12
CA ALA A 15 -16.51 -13.34 33.04
C ALA A 15 -15.56 -13.08 31.85
N LEU A 16 -16.12 -12.50 30.78
CA LEU A 16 -15.35 -12.01 29.66
C LEU A 16 -14.56 -10.78 30.14
N LEU A 17 -13.29 -10.95 30.42
CA LEU A 17 -12.34 -9.84 30.62
C LEU A 17 -12.23 -9.10 29.28
N LEU A 18 -12.94 -7.98 29.17
CA LEU A 18 -12.70 -6.99 28.14
C LEU A 18 -11.31 -6.39 28.39
N VAL A 19 -10.32 -6.87 27.65
CA VAL A 19 -9.03 -6.19 27.54
C VAL A 19 -9.28 -5.00 26.60
N PRO A 20 -9.15 -3.75 27.08
CA PRO A 20 -9.20 -2.61 26.19
C PRO A 20 -8.02 -2.74 25.24
N LEU A 21 -8.28 -2.88 23.95
CA LEU A 21 -7.27 -2.74 22.90
C LEU A 21 -6.82 -1.27 22.90
N LEU A 22 -5.84 -0.98 23.74
CA LEU A 22 -5.14 0.27 23.76
C LEU A 22 -4.44 0.33 22.40
N CYS A 23 -4.93 1.17 21.48
CA CYS A 23 -4.16 1.55 20.30
C CYS A 23 -2.88 2.21 20.81
N LEU A 24 -1.86 1.40 21.03
CA LEU A 24 -0.50 1.89 21.16
C LEU A 24 -0.16 2.57 19.84
N VAL A 25 -0.27 3.89 19.84
CA VAL A 25 0.46 4.73 18.90
C VAL A 25 1.93 4.44 19.21
N ILE A 26 2.52 3.48 18.50
CA ILE A 26 3.95 3.27 18.53
C ILE A 26 4.52 4.54 17.90
N PRO A 27 5.19 5.42 18.66
CA PRO A 27 5.89 6.54 18.04
C PRO A 27 6.85 5.91 17.04
N ALA A 28 6.89 6.45 15.82
CA ALA A 28 7.94 6.14 14.88
C ALA A 28 9.25 6.45 15.61
N PHE A 29 9.91 5.42 16.13
CA PHE A 29 11.22 5.59 16.75
C PHE A 29 12.13 6.15 15.68
N ALA A 30 12.67 7.34 15.93
CA ALA A 30 13.79 7.84 15.16
C ALA A 30 14.84 6.72 15.14
N GLN A 31 15.20 6.25 13.95
CA GLN A 31 16.25 5.25 13.83
C GLN A 31 17.55 5.95 14.21
N SER A 32 18.16 5.52 15.32
CA SER A 32 19.46 6.03 15.73
C SER A 32 20.55 5.33 14.93
N LEU A 33 21.43 6.11 14.31
CA LEU A 33 22.62 5.59 13.67
C LEU A 33 23.79 5.70 14.67
N TYR A 34 24.37 4.57 15.02
CA TYR A 34 25.55 4.47 15.87
C TYR A 34 26.80 4.44 14.98
N LYS A 35 27.74 5.33 15.25
CA LYS A 35 29.06 5.35 14.62
C LYS A 35 30.11 5.13 15.69
N TYR A 36 30.91 4.10 15.56
CA TYR A 36 31.96 3.74 16.51
C TYR A 36 33.15 3.11 15.79
N ARG A 37 34.25 2.89 16.53
CA ARG A 37 35.42 2.19 15.99
C ARG A 37 35.28 0.69 16.21
N GLY A 38 35.41 -0.12 15.17
CA GLY A 38 35.51 -1.57 15.28
C GLY A 38 36.85 -2.02 15.89
N ALA A 39 36.94 -3.29 16.22
CA ALA A 39 38.14 -3.89 16.83
C ALA A 39 39.39 -3.77 15.94
N ASP A 40 39.22 -3.64 14.65
CA ASP A 40 40.25 -3.41 13.63
C ASP A 40 40.62 -1.92 13.42
N GLY A 41 39.93 -1.02 14.15
CA GLY A 41 40.15 0.43 14.08
C GLY A 41 39.37 1.14 12.98
N ASP A 42 38.61 0.42 12.16
CA ASP A 42 37.78 0.98 11.12
C ASP A 42 36.46 1.59 11.66
N TRP A 43 35.88 2.54 10.93
CA TRP A 43 34.58 3.11 11.29
C TRP A 43 33.44 2.16 10.97
N VAL A 44 32.68 1.79 12.01
CA VAL A 44 31.45 0.99 11.90
C VAL A 44 30.23 1.91 12.00
N TYR A 45 29.27 1.72 11.14
CA TYR A 45 27.95 2.37 11.17
C TYR A 45 26.90 1.28 11.37
N SER A 46 26.07 1.39 12.41
CA SER A 46 25.11 0.37 12.81
C SER A 46 23.79 1.01 13.26
N ASP A 47 22.70 0.31 13.09
CA ASP A 47 21.41 0.61 13.70
C ASP A 47 21.26 0.04 15.13
N ARG A 48 22.31 -0.59 15.63
CA ARG A 48 22.37 -1.16 16.99
C ARG A 48 23.53 -0.56 17.76
N ALA A 49 23.28 -0.29 19.04
CA ALA A 49 24.35 0.12 19.95
C ALA A 49 25.43 -0.96 20.02
N PRO A 50 26.72 -0.57 20.05
CA PRO A 50 27.79 -1.52 20.28
C PRO A 50 27.68 -2.15 21.69
N PRO A 51 28.21 -3.36 21.90
CA PRO A 51 28.08 -4.08 23.16
C PRO A 51 28.90 -3.49 24.32
N ASP A 52 29.88 -2.64 24.06
CA ASP A 52 30.77 -2.07 25.06
C ASP A 52 30.71 -0.53 25.10
N ASP A 53 31.09 0.08 26.24
CA ASP A 53 31.08 1.52 26.54
C ASP A 53 32.09 2.37 25.72
N GLU A 54 32.35 2.02 24.50
CA GLU A 54 33.20 2.83 23.61
C GLU A 54 32.52 4.14 23.21
N ALA A 55 33.32 5.16 22.91
CA ALA A 55 32.83 6.47 22.50
C ALA A 55 32.00 6.35 21.21
N VAL A 56 30.68 6.41 21.36
CA VAL A 56 29.71 6.26 20.29
C VAL A 56 29.15 7.63 19.90
N GLU A 57 29.25 8.00 18.66
CA GLU A 57 28.48 9.13 18.10
C GLU A 57 27.08 8.61 17.72
N VAL A 58 26.07 9.01 18.47
CA VAL A 58 24.68 8.70 18.16
C VAL A 58 24.10 9.85 17.35
N ARG A 59 23.58 9.55 16.17
CA ARG A 59 22.76 10.47 15.38
C ARG A 59 21.34 9.95 15.31
N ASP A 60 20.40 10.71 15.83
CA ASP A 60 19.00 10.50 15.53
C ASP A 60 18.76 10.86 14.07
N LEU A 61 18.46 9.86 13.26
CA LEU A 61 18.03 10.11 11.90
C LEU A 61 16.63 10.74 11.95
N PRO A 62 16.40 11.84 11.18
CA PRO A 62 15.05 12.37 11.09
C PRO A 62 14.11 11.23 10.74
N GLY A 63 13.04 11.07 11.51
CA GLY A 63 11.98 10.13 11.15
C GLY A 63 11.57 10.44 9.71
N GLY A 64 11.52 9.41 8.84
CA GLY A 64 11.03 9.56 7.48
C GLY A 64 9.65 10.25 7.52
N PRO A 65 9.24 10.90 6.42
CA PRO A 65 7.92 11.52 6.36
C PRO A 65 6.88 10.47 6.78
N ALA A 66 5.94 10.86 7.66
CA ALA A 66 4.88 9.98 8.10
C ALA A 66 4.18 9.39 6.87
N SER A 67 4.02 8.07 6.85
CA SER A 67 3.29 7.43 5.76
C SER A 67 1.90 8.04 5.64
N PRO A 68 1.42 8.35 4.44
CA PRO A 68 0.05 8.81 4.24
C PRO A 68 -0.94 7.85 4.89
N ARG A 69 -2.01 8.38 5.43
CA ARG A 69 -3.03 7.57 6.08
C ARG A 69 -4.43 8.08 5.75
N VAL A 70 -5.40 7.19 5.92
CA VAL A 70 -6.81 7.55 5.96
C VAL A 70 -7.27 7.46 7.40
N THR A 71 -7.89 8.51 7.89
CA THR A 71 -8.43 8.55 9.27
C THR A 71 -9.90 8.93 9.24
N VAL A 72 -10.70 8.34 10.14
CA VAL A 72 -12.07 8.76 10.40
C VAL A 72 -12.13 9.26 11.83
N ALA A 73 -12.67 10.44 12.01
CA ALA A 73 -12.89 11.06 13.31
C ALA A 73 -14.36 11.44 13.49
N HIS A 74 -14.80 11.51 14.73
CA HIS A 74 -16.14 12.02 15.06
C HIS A 74 -16.05 13.15 16.08
N ARG A 75 -17.03 14.03 16.04
CA ARG A 75 -17.23 15.08 17.04
C ARG A 75 -18.71 15.27 17.28
N PHE A 76 -19.06 15.80 18.45
CA PHE A 76 -20.38 16.26 18.75
C PHE A 76 -20.37 17.79 18.82
N ALA A 77 -21.10 18.43 17.92
CA ALA A 77 -21.24 19.88 17.84
C ALA A 77 -22.64 20.25 17.37
N ASP A 78 -23.18 21.34 17.86
CA ASP A 78 -24.48 21.92 17.44
C ASP A 78 -25.65 20.91 17.50
N GLY A 79 -25.65 20.03 18.52
CA GLY A 79 -26.68 19.02 18.70
C GLY A 79 -26.58 17.84 17.72
N ARG A 80 -25.48 17.69 16.99
CA ARG A 80 -25.26 16.67 15.98
C ARG A 80 -23.98 15.89 16.19
N LEU A 81 -24.02 14.60 15.94
CA LEU A 81 -22.85 13.74 15.84
C LEU A 81 -22.35 13.76 14.39
N GLN A 82 -21.18 14.36 14.19
CA GLN A 82 -20.56 14.50 12.86
C GLN A 82 -19.39 13.56 12.72
N LEU A 83 -19.32 12.82 11.60
CA LEU A 83 -18.18 11.99 11.22
C LEU A 83 -17.54 12.59 9.99
N ALA A 84 -16.22 12.71 10.01
CA ALA A 84 -15.42 13.16 8.88
C ALA A 84 -14.24 12.20 8.64
N ALA A 85 -13.85 12.06 7.39
CA ALA A 85 -12.67 11.31 6.99
C ALA A 85 -11.63 12.25 6.37
N THR A 86 -10.37 12.02 6.70
CA THR A 86 -9.21 12.67 6.08
C THR A 86 -8.46 11.66 5.23
N ASN A 87 -8.20 12.00 3.98
CA ASN A 87 -7.35 11.24 3.06
C ASN A 87 -6.02 11.99 2.85
N ASP A 88 -4.92 11.46 3.41
CA ASP A 88 -3.57 12.01 3.24
C ASP A 88 -2.83 11.48 2.02
N TYR A 89 -3.42 10.57 1.25
CA TYR A 89 -2.80 10.07 0.02
C TYR A 89 -2.89 11.09 -1.13
N HIS A 90 -1.94 11.01 -2.04
CA HIS A 90 -1.98 11.72 -3.34
C HIS A 90 -2.77 10.95 -4.41
N ALA A 91 -3.67 10.08 -3.99
CA ALA A 91 -4.60 9.32 -4.81
C ALA A 91 -5.99 9.32 -4.14
N PRO A 92 -7.07 9.17 -4.89
CA PRO A 92 -8.38 8.91 -4.30
C PRO A 92 -8.35 7.59 -3.53
N VAL A 93 -9.21 7.48 -2.52
CA VAL A 93 -9.40 6.22 -1.78
C VAL A 93 -10.88 5.91 -1.65
N GLU A 94 -11.24 4.66 -1.82
CA GLU A 94 -12.55 4.14 -1.47
C GLU A 94 -12.54 3.78 0.02
N LEU A 95 -13.55 4.23 0.75
CA LEU A 95 -13.73 4.00 2.19
C LEU A 95 -15.08 3.36 2.44
N ILE A 96 -15.10 2.32 3.26
CA ILE A 96 -16.32 1.70 3.81
C ILE A 96 -16.31 1.87 5.33
N LEU A 97 -17.44 2.33 5.88
CA LEU A 97 -17.67 2.48 7.30
C LEU A 97 -18.69 1.45 7.77
N GLY A 98 -18.41 0.78 8.89
CA GLY A 98 -19.37 -0.05 9.61
C GLY A 98 -19.64 0.54 10.99
N ILE A 99 -20.92 0.81 11.31
CA ILE A 99 -21.31 1.25 12.65
C ILE A 99 -21.62 0.01 13.49
N GLU A 100 -20.92 -0.15 14.60
CA GLU A 100 -21.07 -1.28 15.52
C GLU A 100 -22.05 -0.96 16.66
N ASP A 101 -21.98 0.25 17.20
CA ASP A 101 -22.91 0.76 18.22
C ASP A 101 -23.19 2.24 18.00
N LEU A 102 -24.43 2.64 18.26
CA LEU A 102 -24.89 4.02 18.17
C LEU A 102 -25.92 4.29 19.25
N GLN A 103 -25.62 5.22 20.15
CA GLN A 103 -26.45 5.60 21.29
C GLN A 103 -26.75 7.09 21.26
N ASN A 104 -27.97 7.47 21.64
CA ASN A 104 -28.44 8.85 21.76
C ASN A 104 -28.33 9.70 20.48
N ALA A 105 -28.29 9.07 19.31
CA ALA A 105 -28.31 9.73 18.01
C ALA A 105 -29.28 9.03 17.06
N GLU A 106 -29.75 9.78 16.07
CA GLU A 106 -30.57 9.25 14.97
C GLU A 106 -29.77 8.19 14.21
N ARG A 107 -30.45 7.12 13.79
CA ARG A 107 -29.81 6.10 12.95
C ARG A 107 -29.70 6.61 11.52
N PRO A 108 -28.59 6.30 10.81
CA PRO A 108 -28.53 6.54 9.38
C PRO A 108 -29.68 5.80 8.67
N ASP A 109 -30.09 6.35 7.51
CA ASP A 109 -31.05 5.67 6.65
C ASP A 109 -30.50 4.26 6.33
N PRO A 110 -31.28 3.17 6.59
CA PRO A 110 -30.84 1.80 6.26
C PRO A 110 -30.51 1.58 4.78
N LEU A 111 -31.02 2.43 3.90
CA LEU A 111 -30.76 2.40 2.45
C LEU A 111 -29.51 3.21 2.07
N GLN A 112 -28.97 4.01 2.98
CA GLN A 112 -27.77 4.79 2.72
C GLN A 112 -26.55 3.87 2.64
N SER A 113 -25.85 3.92 1.54
CA SER A 113 -24.53 3.28 1.43
C SER A 113 -23.55 3.97 2.34
N LEU A 114 -22.88 3.22 3.22
CA LEU A 114 -21.79 3.73 4.04
C LEU A 114 -20.44 3.55 3.33
N ARG A 115 -20.41 3.98 2.09
CA ARG A 115 -19.25 3.91 1.18
C ARG A 115 -19.05 5.26 0.51
N TRP A 116 -17.80 5.71 0.47
CA TRP A 116 -17.40 6.98 -0.14
C TRP A 116 -16.12 6.81 -0.95
N VAL A 117 -15.96 7.66 -1.96
CA VAL A 117 -14.67 7.90 -2.61
C VAL A 117 -14.16 9.25 -2.10
N LEU A 118 -13.07 9.22 -1.36
CA LEU A 118 -12.42 10.42 -0.83
C LEU A 118 -11.41 10.91 -1.85
N ALA A 119 -11.49 12.16 -2.26
CA ALA A 119 -10.49 12.76 -3.16
C ALA A 119 -9.09 12.75 -2.53
N ALA A 120 -8.05 12.82 -3.36
CA ALA A 120 -6.68 12.97 -2.88
C ALA A 120 -6.53 14.21 -1.99
N LYS A 121 -5.80 14.10 -0.86
CA LYS A 121 -5.49 15.20 0.06
C LYS A 121 -6.73 15.99 0.51
N SER A 122 -7.78 15.27 0.89
CA SER A 122 -9.08 15.88 1.24
C SER A 122 -9.54 15.54 2.64
N GLU A 123 -10.40 16.38 3.17
CA GLU A 123 -11.28 16.10 4.31
C GLU A 123 -12.72 16.10 3.80
N THR A 124 -13.48 15.07 4.18
CA THR A 124 -14.85 14.82 3.70
C THR A 124 -15.76 14.54 4.87
N GLU A 125 -16.86 15.29 5.00
CA GLU A 125 -17.94 14.94 5.92
C GLU A 125 -18.64 13.68 5.41
N LEU A 126 -18.61 12.61 6.21
CA LEU A 126 -19.24 11.35 5.86
C LEU A 126 -20.72 11.32 6.22
N MET A 127 -21.04 11.82 7.41
CA MET A 127 -22.42 11.90 7.91
C MET A 127 -22.56 12.88 9.06
N SER A 128 -23.80 13.33 9.26
CA SER A 128 -24.19 14.18 10.37
C SER A 128 -25.53 13.67 10.92
N LEU A 129 -25.56 13.18 12.17
CA LEU A 129 -26.70 12.55 12.82
C LEU A 129 -27.22 13.44 13.94
N GLY A 130 -28.53 13.70 13.99
CA GLY A 130 -29.16 14.44 15.07
C GLY A 130 -29.07 13.70 16.40
N ALA A 131 -28.97 14.43 17.53
CA ALA A 131 -29.12 13.82 18.83
C ALA A 131 -30.60 13.46 19.07
N THR A 132 -30.87 12.29 19.64
CA THR A 132 -32.23 11.96 20.10
C THR A 132 -32.52 12.64 21.41
N ALA A 133 -33.76 13.11 21.61
CA ALA A 133 -34.18 13.95 22.77
C ALA A 133 -34.11 13.25 24.14
N SER A 134 -33.74 11.98 24.21
CA SER A 134 -33.92 11.10 25.37
C SER A 134 -32.79 11.07 26.38
N ALA A 135 -31.87 12.01 26.38
CA ALA A 135 -30.87 12.14 27.42
C ALA A 135 -29.52 11.47 27.19
N GLY A 136 -28.52 12.24 27.05
CA GLY A 136 -27.12 11.88 27.07
C GLY A 136 -26.36 12.31 25.82
N THR A 137 -25.07 12.46 25.96
CA THR A 137 -24.20 12.74 24.81
C THR A 137 -24.23 11.57 23.82
N PRO A 138 -24.41 11.84 22.52
CA PRO A 138 -24.29 10.82 21.49
C PRO A 138 -22.97 10.07 21.58
N LYS A 139 -23.01 8.75 21.35
CA LYS A 139 -21.85 7.87 21.31
C LYS A 139 -21.91 7.01 20.07
N ILE A 140 -20.76 6.77 19.46
CA ILE A 140 -20.63 5.90 18.30
C ILE A 140 -19.40 5.01 18.44
N VAL A 141 -19.57 3.73 18.10
CA VAL A 141 -18.48 2.78 17.88
C VAL A 141 -18.54 2.39 16.42
N TYR A 142 -17.45 2.54 15.70
CA TYR A 142 -17.38 2.24 14.28
C TYR A 142 -16.03 1.61 13.94
N ARG A 143 -16.01 0.90 12.84
CA ARG A 143 -14.80 0.47 12.14
C ARG A 143 -14.86 0.94 10.71
N TYR A 144 -13.71 1.06 10.09
CA TYR A 144 -13.62 1.38 8.67
C TYR A 144 -12.48 0.63 8.02
N THR A 145 -12.61 0.47 6.72
CA THR A 145 -11.57 -0.05 5.84
C THR A 145 -11.51 0.82 4.60
N TRP A 146 -10.36 0.88 3.98
CA TRP A 146 -10.15 1.70 2.80
C TRP A 146 -9.20 1.02 1.82
N LEU A 147 -9.28 1.44 0.55
CA LEU A 147 -8.44 0.97 -0.54
C LEU A 147 -8.14 2.15 -1.48
N ALA A 148 -6.88 2.27 -1.94
CA ALA A 148 -6.50 3.29 -2.90
C ALA A 148 -7.19 3.08 -4.26
N GLY A 149 -7.57 4.18 -4.91
CA GLY A 149 -8.27 4.20 -6.20
C GLY A 149 -9.77 4.44 -6.09
N ASP A 150 -10.35 4.93 -7.18
CA ASP A 150 -11.79 5.08 -7.38
C ASP A 150 -12.33 3.81 -8.07
N PRO A 151 -13.35 3.12 -7.53
CA PRO A 151 -13.93 1.94 -8.17
C PRO A 151 -14.62 2.22 -9.52
N ALA A 152 -14.90 3.48 -9.84
CA ALA A 152 -15.42 3.87 -11.15
C ALA A 152 -14.33 4.01 -12.23
N THR A 153 -13.06 3.76 -11.89
CA THR A 153 -11.92 3.86 -12.80
C THR A 153 -12.03 2.88 -13.97
N GLU A 154 -11.78 3.38 -15.18
CA GLU A 154 -11.65 2.60 -16.40
C GLU A 154 -10.24 2.72 -16.95
N HIS A 155 -9.63 1.60 -17.36
CA HIS A 155 -8.30 1.61 -17.98
C HIS A 155 -8.39 2.14 -19.40
N ALA A 156 -7.94 3.38 -19.61
CA ALA A 156 -8.02 4.09 -20.87
C ALA A 156 -6.73 4.90 -21.16
N PRO A 157 -5.58 4.24 -21.38
CA PRO A 157 -4.34 4.95 -21.74
C PRO A 157 -4.48 5.61 -23.12
N ASP A 158 -3.97 6.83 -23.24
CA ASP A 158 -3.95 7.60 -24.50
C ASP A 158 -3.02 6.97 -25.57
N ARG A 159 -2.08 6.15 -25.14
CA ARG A 159 -1.13 5.40 -25.99
C ARG A 159 -0.54 4.22 -25.22
N PRO A 160 0.14 3.27 -25.91
CA PRO A 160 0.83 2.17 -25.29
C PRO A 160 1.83 2.64 -24.23
N TYR A 161 2.03 1.84 -23.19
CA TYR A 161 3.00 2.12 -22.16
C TYR A 161 4.42 2.07 -22.72
N ARG A 162 5.31 2.89 -22.19
CA ARG A 162 6.74 2.75 -22.47
C ARG A 162 7.30 1.56 -21.69
N ALA A 163 8.20 0.79 -22.29
CA ALA A 163 8.99 -0.18 -21.51
C ALA A 163 9.74 0.55 -20.38
N PRO A 164 9.66 0.07 -19.12
CA PRO A 164 10.08 0.83 -17.93
C PRO A 164 11.59 0.82 -17.68
N PHE A 165 12.41 0.91 -18.74
CA PHE A 165 13.87 0.97 -18.68
C PHE A 165 14.43 1.86 -19.81
N ALA A 166 15.76 2.05 -19.84
CA ALA A 166 16.40 2.97 -20.77
C ALA A 166 16.15 2.60 -22.26
N VAL A 167 15.94 3.62 -23.11
CA VAL A 167 15.77 3.46 -24.58
C VAL A 167 16.91 2.63 -25.15
N ALA A 168 16.63 1.87 -26.21
CA ALA A 168 17.52 0.96 -26.91
C ALA A 168 18.08 -0.20 -26.06
N ARG A 169 17.53 -0.42 -24.86
CA ARG A 169 17.81 -1.63 -24.08
C ARG A 169 16.71 -2.64 -24.33
N ALA A 170 17.07 -3.92 -24.14
CA ALA A 170 16.14 -5.03 -24.22
C ALA A 170 16.38 -5.98 -23.05
N PHE A 171 15.32 -6.49 -22.43
CA PHE A 171 15.38 -7.44 -21.34
C PHE A 171 14.39 -8.58 -21.53
N PRO A 172 14.72 -9.81 -21.07
CA PRO A 172 13.81 -10.93 -21.13
C PRO A 172 12.58 -10.73 -20.25
N VAL A 173 11.42 -11.15 -20.71
CA VAL A 173 10.20 -11.28 -19.92
C VAL A 173 10.14 -12.69 -19.34
N SER A 174 10.23 -12.81 -18.01
CA SER A 174 10.17 -14.13 -17.34
C SER A 174 8.74 -14.57 -17.03
N GLN A 175 7.81 -13.62 -16.82
CA GLN A 175 6.39 -13.90 -16.62
C GLN A 175 5.55 -12.80 -17.29
N ALA A 176 4.52 -13.19 -18.02
CA ALA A 176 3.43 -12.36 -18.53
C ALA A 176 2.21 -13.24 -18.82
N PHE A 177 1.00 -12.68 -18.67
CA PHE A 177 -0.24 -13.40 -18.97
C PHE A 177 -0.26 -13.91 -20.44
N PRO A 178 -0.76 -15.15 -20.68
CA PRO A 178 -1.34 -16.11 -19.74
C PRO A 178 -0.33 -17.05 -19.06
N ASN A 179 0.93 -17.02 -19.42
CA ASN A 179 1.96 -17.95 -18.97
C ASN A 179 2.68 -17.43 -17.72
N THR A 180 2.00 -17.47 -16.56
CA THR A 180 2.51 -17.02 -15.27
C THR A 180 2.74 -18.20 -14.32
N VAL A 181 3.63 -18.01 -13.34
CA VAL A 181 3.92 -18.99 -12.28
C VAL A 181 3.45 -18.47 -10.92
N THR A 182 3.79 -17.23 -10.58
CA THR A 182 3.48 -16.59 -9.29
C THR A 182 2.35 -15.56 -9.38
N HIS A 183 2.02 -15.07 -10.56
CA HIS A 183 0.97 -14.07 -10.79
C HIS A 183 -0.44 -14.71 -10.79
N THR A 184 -0.85 -15.25 -9.65
CA THR A 184 -2.14 -15.96 -9.49
C THR A 184 -3.24 -15.11 -8.88
N GLY A 185 -2.88 -13.98 -8.26
CA GLY A 185 -3.80 -13.01 -7.68
C GLY A 185 -4.47 -12.13 -8.74
N ALA A 186 -5.61 -11.52 -8.41
CA ALA A 186 -6.26 -10.57 -9.30
C ALA A 186 -5.40 -9.32 -9.54
N ASP A 187 -4.66 -8.91 -8.53
CA ASP A 187 -3.72 -7.77 -8.53
C ASP A 187 -2.48 -7.97 -9.40
N SER A 188 -2.10 -9.21 -9.65
CA SER A 188 -0.86 -9.57 -10.36
C SER A 188 -1.07 -10.35 -11.66
N ARG A 189 -2.29 -10.81 -11.96
CA ARG A 189 -2.56 -11.67 -13.14
C ARG A 189 -1.97 -11.14 -14.44
N HIS A 190 -2.05 -9.83 -14.66
CA HIS A 190 -1.56 -9.15 -15.86
C HIS A 190 -0.23 -8.43 -15.65
N ALA A 191 0.43 -8.68 -14.51
CA ALA A 191 1.76 -8.15 -14.27
C ALA A 191 2.79 -8.76 -15.22
N VAL A 192 3.87 -8.01 -15.45
CA VAL A 192 4.99 -8.41 -16.30
C VAL A 192 6.26 -8.39 -15.47
N ASP A 193 6.91 -9.54 -15.36
CA ASP A 193 8.22 -9.64 -14.74
C ASP A 193 9.31 -9.54 -15.81
N ILE A 194 10.13 -8.52 -15.69
CA ILE A 194 11.21 -8.19 -16.62
C ILE A 194 12.54 -8.47 -15.93
N VAL A 195 13.30 -9.45 -16.44
CA VAL A 195 14.60 -9.84 -15.86
C VAL A 195 15.61 -8.72 -16.07
N MET A 196 15.92 -8.02 -15.00
CA MET A 196 16.82 -6.87 -15.00
C MET A 196 17.89 -7.06 -13.92
N PRO A 197 19.18 -6.90 -14.23
CA PRO A 197 20.23 -6.90 -13.21
C PRO A 197 19.96 -5.84 -12.13
N VAL A 198 20.31 -6.13 -10.87
CA VAL A 198 20.25 -5.15 -9.78
C VAL A 198 20.98 -3.88 -10.17
N GLY A 199 20.39 -2.71 -9.93
CA GLY A 199 20.95 -1.42 -10.27
C GLY A 199 20.68 -0.96 -11.71
N THR A 200 19.80 -1.67 -12.45
CA THR A 200 19.35 -1.19 -13.75
C THR A 200 18.30 -0.10 -13.57
N GLY A 201 18.47 1.04 -14.25
CA GLY A 201 17.55 2.16 -14.13
C GLY A 201 16.12 1.82 -14.53
N VAL A 202 15.16 2.16 -13.67
CA VAL A 202 13.72 2.02 -13.84
C VAL A 202 13.11 3.37 -14.14
N TYR A 203 12.26 3.42 -15.16
CA TYR A 203 11.64 4.65 -15.67
C TYR A 203 10.12 4.52 -15.68
N ALA A 204 9.41 5.62 -15.44
CA ALA A 204 7.96 5.65 -15.47
C ALA A 204 7.41 5.24 -16.86
N ALA A 205 6.65 4.16 -16.91
CA ALA A 205 6.05 3.64 -18.14
C ALA A 205 4.96 4.57 -18.68
N ARG A 206 4.28 5.30 -17.79
CA ARG A 206 3.27 6.35 -18.06
C ARG A 206 3.44 7.45 -17.02
N GLY A 207 3.12 8.69 -17.36
CA GLY A 207 3.15 9.83 -16.44
C GLY A 207 2.03 9.75 -15.40
N GLY A 208 2.19 10.49 -14.31
CA GLY A 208 1.19 10.55 -13.26
C GLY A 208 1.73 11.11 -11.95
N THR A 209 0.98 10.94 -10.88
CA THR A 209 1.34 11.38 -9.53
C THR A 209 1.80 10.20 -8.69
N VAL A 210 3.00 10.26 -8.14
CA VAL A 210 3.48 9.27 -7.16
C VAL A 210 2.62 9.38 -5.90
N PHE A 211 2.02 8.28 -5.45
CA PHE A 211 1.20 8.31 -4.25
C PHE A 211 1.68 7.36 -3.15
N GLU A 212 2.51 6.39 -3.50
CA GLU A 212 3.07 5.44 -2.54
C GLU A 212 4.52 5.10 -2.90
N VAL A 213 5.37 5.04 -1.89
CA VAL A 213 6.78 4.66 -1.99
C VAL A 213 7.18 3.83 -0.78
N THR A 214 7.79 2.68 -1.02
CA THR A 214 8.49 1.88 -0.01
C THR A 214 9.89 1.61 -0.53
N GLY A 215 10.94 2.02 0.19
CA GLY A 215 12.30 2.02 -0.36
C GLY A 215 13.40 1.58 0.61
N THR A 216 13.05 1.18 1.83
CA THR A 216 14.03 0.91 2.90
C THR A 216 14.36 -0.56 3.11
N ASN A 217 13.70 -1.46 2.41
CA ASN A 217 13.95 -2.88 2.50
C ASN A 217 15.18 -3.27 1.68
N PHE A 218 16.00 -4.17 2.21
CA PHE A 218 17.22 -4.65 1.55
C PHE A 218 17.24 -6.17 1.35
N ARG A 219 16.17 -6.87 1.76
CA ARG A 219 16.08 -8.33 1.70
C ARG A 219 15.09 -8.80 0.64
N GLY A 220 15.46 -9.90 -0.03
CA GLY A 220 14.56 -10.70 -0.82
C GLY A 220 14.52 -12.14 -0.30
N GLY A 221 13.50 -12.91 -0.67
CA GLY A 221 13.37 -14.30 -0.25
C GLY A 221 12.22 -15.02 -0.94
N LEU A 222 12.07 -16.31 -0.64
CA LEU A 222 11.12 -17.21 -1.32
C LEU A 222 9.91 -17.59 -0.44
N HIS A 223 9.71 -16.92 0.70
CA HIS A 223 8.59 -17.18 1.59
C HIS A 223 7.55 -16.07 1.46
N PRO A 224 6.41 -16.30 0.75
CA PRO A 224 5.42 -15.25 0.48
C PRO A 224 4.94 -14.53 1.74
N GLU A 225 4.58 -15.28 2.79
CA GLU A 225 4.04 -14.71 4.04
C GLU A 225 5.03 -13.79 4.79
N ARG A 226 6.32 -14.08 4.69
CA ARG A 226 7.38 -13.32 5.34
C ARG A 226 7.92 -12.20 4.47
N ASP A 227 8.13 -12.50 3.18
CA ASP A 227 8.95 -11.67 2.32
C ASP A 227 8.13 -10.71 1.46
N ALA A 228 6.82 -10.98 1.20
CA ALA A 228 5.99 -10.13 0.33
C ALA A 228 5.96 -8.66 0.81
N ALA A 229 5.79 -8.42 2.10
CA ALA A 229 5.75 -7.07 2.67
C ALA A 229 7.11 -6.34 2.64
N ALA A 230 8.20 -7.03 2.30
CA ALA A 230 9.55 -6.45 2.21
C ALA A 230 9.91 -6.01 0.78
N ALA A 231 8.98 -5.97 -0.15
CA ALA A 231 9.21 -5.42 -1.48
C ALA A 231 9.34 -3.89 -1.42
N ASN A 232 10.40 -3.36 -2.03
CA ASN A 232 10.44 -1.93 -2.34
C ASN A 232 9.61 -1.66 -3.58
N LEU A 233 8.81 -0.60 -3.54
CA LEU A 233 7.91 -0.27 -4.63
C LEU A 233 7.69 1.24 -4.79
N VAL A 234 7.26 1.61 -5.99
CA VAL A 234 6.71 2.91 -6.33
C VAL A 234 5.36 2.69 -7.00
N ARG A 235 4.32 3.43 -6.58
CA ARG A 235 3.02 3.47 -7.23
C ARG A 235 2.74 4.85 -7.80
N ILE A 236 2.36 4.90 -9.07
CA ILE A 236 2.10 6.14 -9.82
C ILE A 236 0.66 6.11 -10.30
N LEU A 237 -0.17 7.03 -9.79
CA LEU A 237 -1.55 7.25 -10.22
C LEU A 237 -1.55 7.93 -11.59
N HIS A 238 -2.22 7.35 -12.55
CA HIS A 238 -2.42 7.87 -13.89
C HIS A 238 -3.71 8.72 -13.99
N GLU A 239 -3.83 9.48 -15.08
CA GLU A 239 -4.96 10.38 -15.32
C GLU A 239 -6.30 9.65 -15.39
N ASP A 240 -6.32 8.40 -15.90
CA ASP A 240 -7.51 7.56 -15.97
C ASP A 240 -7.89 6.88 -14.65
N GLY A 241 -7.17 7.16 -13.55
CA GLY A 241 -7.39 6.62 -12.22
C GLY A 241 -6.79 5.24 -11.99
N THR A 242 -6.23 4.57 -13.00
CA THR A 242 -5.38 3.39 -12.80
C THR A 242 -4.05 3.79 -12.20
N TYR A 243 -3.29 2.85 -11.67
CA TYR A 243 -1.93 3.14 -11.22
C TYR A 243 -0.93 2.08 -11.65
N GLY A 244 0.26 2.55 -12.03
CA GLY A 244 1.41 1.69 -12.30
C GLY A 244 2.12 1.33 -11.00
N GLU A 245 2.35 0.04 -10.79
CA GLU A 245 3.18 -0.50 -9.71
C GLU A 245 4.51 -0.99 -10.26
N TYR A 246 5.59 -0.53 -9.62
CA TYR A 246 6.97 -0.92 -9.91
C TYR A 246 7.54 -1.53 -8.65
N ALA A 247 7.70 -2.86 -8.60
CA ALA A 247 8.11 -3.55 -7.40
C ALA A 247 9.45 -4.29 -7.53
N HIS A 248 9.93 -4.82 -6.41
CA HIS A 248 11.24 -5.43 -6.20
C HIS A 248 12.42 -4.47 -6.44
N LEU A 249 12.19 -3.17 -6.24
CA LEU A 249 13.19 -2.12 -6.45
C LEU A 249 14.37 -2.26 -5.48
N ASN A 250 15.52 -1.73 -5.89
CA ASN A 250 16.74 -1.81 -5.10
C ASN A 250 16.66 -0.94 -3.85
N TRP A 251 17.36 -1.36 -2.81
CA TRP A 251 17.46 -0.62 -1.55
C TRP A 251 18.00 0.78 -1.78
N ASN A 252 17.35 1.77 -1.19
CA ASN A 252 17.73 3.19 -1.21
C ASN A 252 17.96 3.76 -2.64
N SER A 253 17.32 3.19 -3.67
CA SER A 253 17.48 3.63 -5.06
C SER A 253 16.36 4.55 -5.55
N ILE A 254 15.25 4.65 -4.82
CA ILE A 254 14.08 5.43 -5.25
C ILE A 254 14.39 6.91 -5.17
N ARG A 255 14.05 7.66 -6.23
CA ARG A 255 14.36 9.10 -6.41
C ARG A 255 13.13 9.99 -6.43
N VAL A 256 11.97 9.39 -6.24
CA VAL A 256 10.68 10.08 -6.19
C VAL A 256 10.02 9.87 -4.83
N LYS A 257 9.09 10.74 -4.46
CA LYS A 257 8.32 10.67 -3.22
C LYS A 257 6.83 10.93 -3.48
N PRO A 258 5.94 10.55 -2.57
CA PRO A 258 4.52 10.86 -2.67
C PRO A 258 4.28 12.35 -2.91
N GLY A 259 3.48 12.66 -3.93
CA GLY A 259 3.16 14.00 -4.41
C GLY A 259 4.00 14.47 -5.60
N ASP A 260 5.08 13.80 -5.93
CA ASP A 260 5.83 14.14 -7.14
C ASP A 260 5.01 13.80 -8.40
N ILE A 261 5.03 14.71 -9.37
CA ILE A 261 4.44 14.49 -10.69
C ILE A 261 5.57 14.03 -11.62
N VAL A 262 5.47 12.81 -12.11
CA VAL A 262 6.45 12.22 -13.01
C VAL A 262 5.94 12.17 -14.44
N ARG A 263 6.84 12.36 -15.39
CA ARG A 263 6.55 12.22 -16.81
C ARG A 263 6.83 10.80 -17.28
N ARG A 264 6.16 10.37 -18.33
CA ARG A 264 6.49 9.13 -19.03
C ARG A 264 7.96 9.13 -19.43
N GLY A 265 8.71 8.10 -19.06
CA GLY A 265 10.14 7.99 -19.32
C GLY A 265 11.04 8.72 -18.31
N GLU A 266 10.50 9.25 -17.23
CA GLU A 266 11.29 9.82 -16.15
C GLU A 266 11.91 8.72 -15.28
N TYR A 267 13.18 8.88 -14.89
CA TYR A 267 13.88 7.95 -14.02
C TYR A 267 13.30 8.02 -12.61
N ILE A 268 12.94 6.86 -12.03
CA ILE A 268 12.27 6.80 -10.72
C ILE A 268 13.03 5.98 -9.68
N ALA A 269 13.76 4.94 -10.09
CA ALA A 269 14.47 4.03 -9.19
C ALA A 269 15.43 3.12 -9.97
N ASP A 270 16.08 2.19 -9.25
CA ASP A 270 16.79 1.06 -9.85
C ASP A 270 16.07 -0.26 -9.54
N SER A 271 16.14 -1.21 -10.48
CA SER A 271 15.70 -2.59 -10.27
C SER A 271 16.53 -3.28 -9.19
N GLY A 272 15.91 -4.20 -8.47
CA GLY A 272 16.52 -4.91 -7.35
C GLY A 272 16.10 -6.37 -7.27
N ASN A 273 16.03 -6.86 -6.03
CA ASN A 273 15.59 -8.21 -5.68
C ASN A 273 14.99 -8.23 -4.27
N THR A 274 14.25 -7.19 -3.90
CA THR A 274 13.63 -7.07 -2.57
C THR A 274 12.26 -7.71 -2.53
N GLY A 275 11.84 -8.18 -1.35
CA GLY A 275 10.53 -8.81 -1.18
C GLY A 275 10.48 -10.28 -1.58
N PHE A 276 9.30 -10.78 -1.91
CA PHE A 276 9.12 -12.15 -2.41
C PHE A 276 9.59 -12.23 -3.85
N SER A 277 10.82 -12.69 -4.05
CA SER A 277 11.48 -12.70 -5.35
C SER A 277 12.51 -13.84 -5.43
N SER A 278 12.51 -14.56 -6.55
CA SER A 278 13.44 -15.66 -6.83
C SER A 278 14.74 -15.21 -7.51
N GLY A 279 14.83 -13.97 -7.97
CA GLY A 279 16.00 -13.42 -8.65
C GLY A 279 15.78 -11.98 -9.10
N PRO A 280 16.82 -11.26 -9.49
CA PRO A 280 16.74 -9.86 -9.91
C PRO A 280 15.79 -9.65 -11.08
N HIS A 281 14.75 -8.85 -10.87
CA HIS A 281 13.79 -8.47 -11.90
C HIS A 281 13.02 -7.20 -11.48
N LEU A 282 12.35 -6.59 -12.43
CA LEU A 282 11.32 -5.60 -12.19
C LEU A 282 9.95 -6.27 -12.37
N HIS A 283 9.14 -6.25 -11.31
CA HIS A 283 7.71 -6.52 -11.40
C HIS A 283 6.99 -5.24 -11.79
N PHE A 284 6.26 -5.24 -12.90
CA PHE A 284 5.47 -4.13 -13.39
C PHE A 284 4.02 -4.54 -13.59
N ALA A 285 3.10 -3.83 -12.96
CA ALA A 285 1.67 -4.02 -13.14
C ALA A 285 0.95 -2.69 -13.29
N VAL A 286 -0.18 -2.68 -14.01
CA VAL A 286 -1.15 -1.60 -13.97
C VAL A 286 -2.39 -2.12 -13.27
N ILE A 287 -2.81 -1.40 -12.25
CA ILE A 287 -3.80 -1.85 -11.27
C ILE A 287 -4.93 -0.83 -11.19
N ARG A 288 -6.16 -1.31 -10.93
CA ARG A 288 -7.31 -0.48 -10.58
C ARG A 288 -8.07 -1.04 -9.38
N ASN A 289 -8.78 -0.18 -8.67
CA ASN A 289 -9.78 -0.56 -7.69
C ASN A 289 -11.08 -0.97 -8.41
N ILE A 290 -11.71 -2.06 -8.00
CA ILE A 290 -12.99 -2.56 -8.53
C ILE A 290 -14.04 -2.74 -7.43
N GLY A 291 -13.98 -1.93 -6.39
CA GLY A 291 -14.88 -1.98 -5.22
C GLY A 291 -14.28 -2.77 -4.05
N MET A 292 -13.40 -2.12 -3.28
CA MET A 292 -12.65 -2.71 -2.16
C MET A 292 -11.84 -3.96 -2.53
N ARG A 293 -11.51 -4.09 -3.77
CA ARG A 293 -10.61 -5.10 -4.33
C ARG A 293 -9.82 -4.48 -5.46
N VAL A 294 -8.65 -4.98 -5.69
CA VAL A 294 -7.81 -4.56 -6.81
C VAL A 294 -7.76 -5.65 -7.89
N GLU A 295 -7.59 -5.22 -9.12
CA GLU A 295 -7.22 -6.09 -10.23
C GLU A 295 -6.16 -5.44 -11.09
N SER A 296 -5.27 -6.24 -11.63
CA SER A 296 -4.35 -5.83 -12.68
C SER A 296 -5.05 -5.87 -14.04
N VAL A 297 -4.70 -4.94 -14.91
CA VAL A 297 -5.25 -4.84 -16.26
C VAL A 297 -4.20 -5.19 -17.32
N PRO A 298 -4.59 -5.71 -18.50
CA PRO A 298 -3.67 -5.97 -19.58
C PRO A 298 -2.87 -4.73 -20.00
N VAL A 299 -1.58 -4.89 -20.22
CA VAL A 299 -0.65 -3.83 -20.61
C VAL A 299 -0.14 -4.10 -22.01
N VAL A 300 -0.11 -3.05 -22.85
CA VAL A 300 0.52 -3.05 -24.16
C VAL A 300 1.66 -2.04 -24.13
N PHE A 301 2.85 -2.45 -24.56
CA PHE A 301 4.02 -1.57 -24.65
C PHE A 301 4.18 -0.98 -26.04
N GLU A 302 4.80 0.20 -26.08
CA GLU A 302 5.18 0.84 -27.34
C GLU A 302 6.36 0.10 -27.98
N GLY A 303 6.21 -0.24 -29.22
CA GLY A 303 7.22 -0.85 -30.08
C GLY A 303 7.83 0.13 -31.09
N ALA A 304 8.66 -0.38 -31.97
CA ALA A 304 9.26 0.41 -33.06
C ALA A 304 8.20 1.10 -33.91
N ASN A 305 8.45 2.36 -34.25
CA ASN A 305 7.57 3.18 -35.10
C ASN A 305 6.12 3.28 -34.58
N GLY A 306 5.92 3.23 -33.26
CA GLY A 306 4.60 3.33 -32.65
C GLY A 306 3.76 2.04 -32.75
N SER A 307 4.37 0.90 -33.10
CA SER A 307 3.69 -0.40 -33.06
C SER A 307 3.41 -0.80 -31.60
N GLU A 308 2.52 -1.77 -31.42
CA GLU A 308 2.15 -2.31 -30.13
C GLU A 308 2.89 -3.62 -29.84
N ILE A 309 3.39 -3.78 -28.62
CA ILE A 309 3.99 -4.99 -28.12
C ILE A 309 3.16 -5.53 -26.96
N VAL A 310 2.50 -6.67 -27.16
CA VAL A 310 1.90 -7.44 -26.08
C VAL A 310 3.03 -8.27 -25.43
N PRO A 311 3.31 -8.05 -24.12
CA PRO A 311 4.37 -8.81 -23.44
C PRO A 311 4.02 -10.29 -23.40
N ALA A 312 5.02 -11.16 -23.62
CA ALA A 312 4.85 -12.59 -23.56
C ALA A 312 6.05 -13.25 -22.86
N THR A 313 5.78 -14.26 -22.04
CA THR A 313 6.81 -15.03 -21.35
C THR A 313 7.79 -15.65 -22.35
N GLY A 314 9.09 -15.53 -22.09
CA GLY A 314 10.17 -16.03 -22.94
C GLY A 314 10.57 -15.11 -24.11
N THR A 315 9.93 -13.95 -24.24
CA THR A 315 10.29 -12.96 -25.28
C THR A 315 11.21 -11.87 -24.73
N GLN A 316 11.77 -11.06 -25.64
CA GLN A 316 12.52 -9.85 -25.30
C GLN A 316 11.60 -8.64 -25.41
N LEU A 317 11.57 -7.82 -24.36
CA LEU A 317 10.94 -6.51 -24.40
C LEU A 317 12.02 -5.45 -24.66
N THR A 318 11.82 -4.63 -25.69
CA THR A 318 12.74 -3.54 -26.07
C THR A 318 12.10 -2.19 -25.80
N ALA A 319 12.86 -1.24 -25.23
CA ALA A 319 12.41 0.15 -25.06
C ALA A 319 12.71 1.01 -26.30
N TYR A 320 11.71 1.72 -26.79
CA TYR A 320 11.76 2.63 -27.93
C TYR A 320 11.50 4.08 -27.54
#